data_88ff6387514633adfda2d06d13e1f1bd
#
_entry.id   88ff6387514633adfda2d06d13e1f1bd
#
_cell.length_a   1.000
_cell.length_b   1.000
_cell.length_c   1.000
_cell.angle_alpha   90.00
_cell.angle_beta   90.00
_cell.angle_gamma   90.00
#
_symmetry.space_group_name_H-M   'P 1'
#
loop_
_entity.id
_entity.type
_entity.pdbx_description
1 polymer ?
#
loop_
_entity_poly.entity_id
_entity_poly.type
_entity_poly.pdbx_seq_one_letter_code
_entity_poly.pdbx_strand_id
1 'polypeptide(L)'
;MTAIEEALQKNILVLDGAMGTMLQAYKFTEVDFRGDRFTDHPCSLQGNNDMLSLTQPEAIKTIHRKYFEVGADIVETNTFSSTSIGMGDYEMEPWVYELNFESAKLAREVADEFTHANPNKPRFVAGSIGPTNRTASMSPDVNDPGYRAVTFDDLVISYSEQVQGLVDGGSDVLLVETVFDTLNAKAALFAIDALKEKNNWDIPVMVSGTITDASGRTLSGQTVEAFVISVSHIPLLSIGFNCALGADQLLPYLRTLSQATEVRTSAHPNAGLPNAFGAYDQTPEEMGALITKYLEENLINIIGGCCGSTPDHIAQIAAAARLH
;
A
#
# COMPACT_ATOMS: atom_id res chain seq x y z
N MET A 1 20.70 -0.28 10.89
CA MET A 1 20.08 -1.16 9.85
C MET A 1 18.94 -1.89 10.53
N THR A 2 17.76 -1.78 10.01
CA THR A 2 16.55 -2.44 10.52
C THR A 2 16.48 -3.90 10.06
N ALA A 3 15.64 -4.73 10.70
CA ALA A 3 15.51 -6.15 10.36
C ALA A 3 15.02 -6.36 8.90
N ILE A 4 14.15 -5.50 8.39
CA ILE A 4 13.70 -5.58 6.99
C ILE A 4 14.82 -5.24 6.00
N GLU A 5 15.69 -4.28 6.33
CA GLU A 5 16.87 -3.97 5.51
C GLU A 5 17.87 -5.14 5.47
N GLU A 6 18.06 -5.83 6.60
CA GLU A 6 18.91 -7.04 6.67
C GLU A 6 18.32 -8.20 5.83
N ALA A 7 17.00 -8.36 5.85
CA ALA A 7 16.31 -9.38 5.06
C ALA A 7 16.45 -9.09 3.55
N LEU A 8 16.33 -7.83 3.14
CA LEU A 8 16.48 -7.37 1.75
C LEU A 8 17.93 -7.51 1.20
N GLN A 9 18.93 -7.62 2.06
CA GLN A 9 20.30 -7.91 1.60
C GLN A 9 20.48 -9.35 1.15
N LYS A 10 19.61 -10.25 1.58
CA LYS A 10 19.75 -11.69 1.39
C LYS A 10 18.71 -12.28 0.47
N ASN A 11 17.55 -11.62 0.36
CA ASN A 11 16.38 -12.17 -0.32
C ASN A 11 15.62 -11.09 -1.06
N ILE A 12 14.90 -11.48 -2.11
CA ILE A 12 13.78 -10.74 -2.65
C ILE A 12 12.62 -10.94 -1.68
N LEU A 13 12.02 -9.86 -1.17
CA LEU A 13 10.90 -9.97 -0.23
C LEU A 13 9.57 -9.97 -0.97
N VAL A 14 8.65 -10.78 -0.47
CA VAL A 14 7.30 -10.91 -1.01
C VAL A 14 6.33 -10.12 -0.15
N LEU A 15 5.73 -9.10 -0.74
CA LEU A 15 4.61 -8.36 -0.17
C LEU A 15 3.32 -9.16 -0.41
N ASP A 16 2.29 -8.91 0.38
CA ASP A 16 0.99 -9.56 0.24
C ASP A 16 0.21 -9.12 -1.02
N GLY A 17 -1.06 -9.44 -1.05
CA GLY A 17 -1.99 -9.09 -2.12
C GLY A 17 -3.15 -8.25 -1.61
N ALA A 18 -4.17 -8.10 -2.46
CA ALA A 18 -5.25 -7.16 -2.25
C ALA A 18 -6.12 -7.47 -1.03
N MET A 19 -6.02 -6.66 0.02
CA MET A 19 -6.94 -6.70 1.18
C MET A 19 -8.39 -6.51 0.72
N GLY A 20 -8.67 -5.52 -0.11
CA GLY A 20 -10.02 -5.23 -0.61
C GLY A 20 -10.64 -6.40 -1.37
N THR A 21 -9.88 -7.10 -2.22
CA THR A 21 -10.34 -8.30 -2.92
C THR A 21 -10.75 -9.41 -1.94
N MET A 22 -9.96 -9.60 -0.90
CA MET A 22 -10.27 -10.61 0.13
C MET A 22 -11.49 -10.23 0.96
N LEU A 23 -11.68 -8.95 1.29
CA LEU A 23 -12.84 -8.46 2.03
C LEU A 23 -14.14 -8.61 1.25
N GLN A 24 -14.13 -8.44 -0.07
CA GLN A 24 -15.32 -8.64 -0.92
C GLN A 24 -15.91 -10.04 -0.79
N ALA A 25 -15.10 -11.07 -0.52
CA ALA A 25 -15.57 -12.43 -0.34
C ALA A 25 -16.44 -12.62 0.91
N TYR A 26 -16.30 -11.78 1.93
CA TYR A 26 -17.11 -11.83 3.16
C TYR A 26 -18.53 -11.28 2.95
N LYS A 27 -18.73 -10.41 1.93
CA LYS A 27 -20.01 -9.77 1.63
C LYS A 27 -20.61 -9.02 2.83
N PHE A 28 -19.77 -8.31 3.57
CA PHE A 28 -20.19 -7.52 4.71
C PHE A 28 -21.28 -6.52 4.34
N THR A 29 -22.27 -6.41 5.21
CA THR A 29 -23.39 -5.47 5.12
C THR A 29 -23.16 -4.25 5.99
N GLU A 30 -24.01 -3.23 5.88
CA GLU A 30 -23.94 -2.04 6.73
C GLU A 30 -23.88 -2.39 8.24
N VAL A 31 -24.61 -3.43 8.67
CA VAL A 31 -24.59 -3.90 10.05
C VAL A 31 -23.20 -4.40 10.45
N ASP A 32 -22.53 -5.12 9.57
CA ASP A 32 -21.20 -5.64 9.81
C ASP A 32 -20.15 -4.49 9.86
N PHE A 33 -20.29 -3.49 8.97
CA PHE A 33 -19.44 -2.30 8.99
C PHE A 33 -19.62 -1.50 10.27
N ARG A 34 -20.85 -1.34 10.78
CA ARG A 34 -21.09 -0.63 12.04
C ARG A 34 -20.60 -1.41 13.26
N GLY A 35 -20.75 -2.73 13.23
CA GLY A 35 -20.57 -3.56 14.43
C GLY A 35 -21.40 -3.03 15.61
N ASP A 36 -21.03 -3.41 16.82
CA ASP A 36 -21.70 -2.92 18.04
C ASP A 36 -21.33 -1.47 18.38
N ARG A 37 -20.18 -0.99 17.87
CA ARG A 37 -19.58 0.28 18.27
C ARG A 37 -20.20 1.50 17.56
N PHE A 38 -20.63 1.34 16.32
CA PHE A 38 -21.06 2.44 15.46
C PHE A 38 -22.53 2.34 15.05
N THR A 39 -23.35 1.67 15.86
CA THR A 39 -24.79 1.46 15.59
C THR A 39 -25.54 2.75 15.31
N ASP A 40 -25.24 3.82 16.04
CA ASP A 40 -25.90 5.13 15.94
C ASP A 40 -25.11 6.15 15.09
N HIS A 41 -24.13 5.69 14.29
CA HIS A 41 -23.34 6.58 13.44
C HIS A 41 -24.23 7.28 12.39
N PRO A 42 -24.06 8.60 12.13
CA PRO A 42 -25.05 9.37 11.38
C PRO A 42 -25.12 9.03 9.88
N CYS A 43 -24.03 8.57 9.28
CA CYS A 43 -23.99 8.21 7.85
C CYS A 43 -23.74 6.72 7.63
N SER A 44 -23.92 6.24 6.39
CA SER A 44 -23.56 4.86 6.02
C SER A 44 -22.07 4.64 6.09
N LEU A 45 -21.68 3.52 6.67
CA LEU A 45 -20.28 3.08 6.78
C LEU A 45 -19.93 1.97 5.77
N GLN A 46 -20.92 1.43 5.07
CA GLN A 46 -20.68 0.40 4.05
C GLN A 46 -19.78 0.92 2.95
N GLY A 47 -18.71 0.18 2.67
CA GLY A 47 -17.68 0.57 1.70
C GLY A 47 -16.42 1.18 2.33
N ASN A 48 -16.46 1.58 3.60
CA ASN A 48 -15.27 1.99 4.35
C ASN A 48 -14.53 0.74 4.85
N ASN A 49 -13.78 0.09 3.97
CA ASN A 49 -13.10 -1.16 4.30
C ASN A 49 -12.08 -1.01 5.44
N ASP A 50 -11.47 0.15 5.59
CA ASP A 50 -10.42 0.38 6.57
C ASP A 50 -10.96 0.27 8.01
N MET A 51 -12.20 0.74 8.23
CA MET A 51 -12.84 0.65 9.54
C MET A 51 -13.16 -0.78 9.99
N LEU A 52 -13.15 -1.75 9.09
CA LEU A 52 -13.31 -3.17 9.44
C LEU A 52 -12.22 -3.66 10.39
N SER A 53 -11.08 -2.96 10.47
CA SER A 53 -10.08 -3.21 11.52
C SER A 53 -10.61 -2.99 12.94
N LEU A 54 -11.60 -2.10 13.11
CA LEU A 54 -12.25 -1.84 14.39
C LEU A 54 -13.49 -2.72 14.64
N THR A 55 -14.21 -3.09 13.58
CA THR A 55 -15.51 -3.78 13.71
C THR A 55 -15.45 -5.26 13.37
N GLN A 56 -14.48 -5.70 12.54
CA GLN A 56 -14.28 -7.08 12.10
C GLN A 56 -12.80 -7.53 12.20
N PRO A 57 -12.13 -7.33 13.37
CA PRO A 57 -10.69 -7.54 13.51
C PRO A 57 -10.25 -8.98 13.18
N GLU A 58 -11.06 -9.98 13.48
CA GLU A 58 -10.73 -11.38 13.18
C GLU A 58 -10.76 -11.70 11.68
N ALA A 59 -11.58 -11.01 10.90
CA ALA A 59 -11.55 -11.12 9.45
C ALA A 59 -10.25 -10.55 8.89
N ILE A 60 -9.80 -9.39 9.38
CA ILE A 60 -8.53 -8.77 8.99
C ILE A 60 -7.35 -9.69 9.34
N LYS A 61 -7.28 -10.17 10.58
CA LYS A 61 -6.22 -11.13 11.00
C LYS A 61 -6.22 -12.39 10.14
N THR A 62 -7.40 -12.91 9.81
CA THR A 62 -7.53 -14.11 8.97
C THR A 62 -6.96 -13.87 7.57
N ILE A 63 -7.16 -12.68 7.00
CA ILE A 63 -6.60 -12.34 5.69
C ILE A 63 -5.07 -12.24 5.78
N HIS A 64 -4.52 -11.57 6.78
CA HIS A 64 -3.06 -11.50 6.99
C HIS A 64 -2.45 -12.90 7.17
N ARG A 65 -3.09 -13.79 7.96
CA ARG A 65 -2.62 -15.19 8.11
C ARG A 65 -2.55 -15.92 6.78
N LYS A 66 -3.60 -15.82 5.95
CA LYS A 66 -3.63 -16.45 4.63
C LYS A 66 -2.47 -16.02 3.74
N TYR A 67 -2.11 -14.73 3.75
CA TYR A 67 -0.98 -14.23 2.98
C TYR A 67 0.36 -14.73 3.52
N PHE A 68 0.57 -14.74 4.84
CA PHE A 68 1.79 -15.30 5.43
C PHE A 68 1.91 -16.81 5.23
N GLU A 69 0.81 -17.57 5.29
CA GLU A 69 0.77 -19.01 5.05
C GLU A 69 1.28 -19.39 3.65
N VAL A 70 0.95 -18.60 2.64
CA VAL A 70 1.38 -18.84 1.26
C VAL A 70 2.76 -18.28 0.94
N GLY A 71 3.37 -17.56 1.88
CA GLY A 71 4.78 -17.19 1.79
C GLY A 71 5.10 -15.73 1.70
N ALA A 72 4.14 -14.81 1.85
CA ALA A 72 4.42 -13.40 2.00
C ALA A 72 5.42 -13.16 3.16
N ASP A 73 6.31 -12.21 3.00
CA ASP A 73 7.27 -11.76 4.00
C ASP A 73 6.79 -10.46 4.67
N ILE A 74 6.00 -9.68 3.96
CA ILE A 74 5.45 -8.38 4.38
C ILE A 74 3.93 -8.42 4.16
N VAL A 75 3.15 -7.90 5.12
CA VAL A 75 1.72 -7.60 4.91
C VAL A 75 1.48 -6.10 5.07
N GLU A 76 0.56 -5.58 4.27
CA GLU A 76 0.11 -4.19 4.36
C GLU A 76 -1.01 -4.06 5.40
N THR A 77 -1.00 -2.98 6.17
CA THR A 77 -2.11 -2.66 7.07
C THR A 77 -3.37 -2.32 6.28
N ASN A 78 -4.54 -2.56 6.86
CA ASN A 78 -5.82 -2.19 6.25
C ASN A 78 -6.15 -0.70 6.49
N THR A 79 -5.33 0.19 5.90
CA THR A 79 -5.34 1.64 6.18
C THR A 79 -5.17 2.52 4.94
N PHE A 80 -5.45 1.98 3.76
CA PHE A 80 -5.23 2.65 2.48
C PHE A 80 -5.84 4.05 2.41
N SER A 81 -7.05 4.24 2.95
CA SER A 81 -7.79 5.52 2.93
C SER A 81 -7.87 6.18 4.32
N SER A 82 -7.13 5.70 5.32
CA SER A 82 -7.28 6.05 6.74
C SER A 82 -6.64 7.40 7.12
N THR A 83 -6.80 8.41 6.29
CA THR A 83 -6.49 9.82 6.60
C THR A 83 -7.72 10.58 7.06
N SER A 84 -7.58 11.69 7.78
CA SER A 84 -8.73 12.53 8.17
C SER A 84 -9.47 13.08 6.94
N ILE A 85 -8.77 13.37 5.85
CA ILE A 85 -9.38 13.80 4.57
C ILE A 85 -10.19 12.64 3.95
N GLY A 86 -9.66 11.41 3.93
CA GLY A 86 -10.36 10.24 3.40
C GLY A 86 -11.55 9.82 4.27
N MET A 87 -11.38 9.85 5.58
CA MET A 87 -12.42 9.48 6.54
C MET A 87 -13.53 10.53 6.67
N GLY A 88 -13.30 11.76 6.21
CA GLY A 88 -14.31 12.82 6.20
C GLY A 88 -15.56 12.49 5.38
N ASP A 89 -15.45 11.66 4.35
CA ASP A 89 -16.61 11.20 3.57
C ASP A 89 -17.57 10.30 4.38
N TYR A 90 -17.07 9.75 5.51
CA TYR A 90 -17.79 8.89 6.43
C TYR A 90 -18.01 9.51 7.81
N GLU A 91 -17.67 10.78 8.01
CA GLU A 91 -17.70 11.44 9.32
C GLU A 91 -16.91 10.66 10.40
N MET A 92 -15.78 10.04 9.99
CA MET A 92 -14.94 9.17 10.81
C MET A 92 -13.60 9.80 11.21
N GLU A 93 -13.41 11.11 11.00
CA GLU A 93 -12.18 11.83 11.32
C GLU A 93 -11.71 11.64 12.79
N PRO A 94 -12.61 11.62 13.79
CA PRO A 94 -12.18 11.46 15.20
C PRO A 94 -11.53 10.12 15.52
N TRP A 95 -11.67 9.12 14.65
CA TRP A 95 -11.13 7.77 14.87
C TRP A 95 -9.88 7.45 14.03
N VAL A 96 -9.37 8.43 13.26
CA VAL A 96 -8.24 8.20 12.33
C VAL A 96 -7.01 7.64 13.03
N TYR A 97 -6.59 8.22 14.14
CA TYR A 97 -5.45 7.69 14.90
C TYR A 97 -5.68 6.26 15.37
N GLU A 98 -6.82 6.01 16.02
CA GLU A 98 -7.16 4.67 16.54
C GLU A 98 -7.27 3.63 15.44
N LEU A 99 -7.87 3.99 14.30
CA LEU A 99 -8.03 3.12 13.15
C LEU A 99 -6.68 2.66 12.60
N ASN A 100 -5.74 3.59 12.44
CA ASN A 100 -4.39 3.28 11.98
C ASN A 100 -3.61 2.47 13.02
N PHE A 101 -3.71 2.82 14.30
CA PHE A 101 -3.06 2.11 15.39
C PHE A 101 -3.55 0.65 15.49
N GLU A 102 -4.86 0.42 15.56
CA GLU A 102 -5.42 -0.93 15.69
C GLU A 102 -5.16 -1.76 14.42
N SER A 103 -5.26 -1.17 13.21
CA SER A 103 -4.91 -1.88 11.97
C SER A 103 -3.47 -2.36 11.96
N ALA A 104 -2.51 -1.51 12.32
CA ALA A 104 -1.11 -1.89 12.40
C ALA A 104 -0.85 -2.93 13.48
N LYS A 105 -1.49 -2.81 14.64
CA LYS A 105 -1.40 -3.76 15.75
C LYS A 105 -1.94 -5.14 15.36
N LEU A 106 -3.08 -5.22 14.66
CA LEU A 106 -3.63 -6.50 14.16
C LEU A 106 -2.64 -7.20 13.21
N ALA A 107 -2.06 -6.45 12.27
CA ALA A 107 -1.06 -6.98 11.36
C ALA A 107 0.21 -7.42 12.11
N ARG A 108 0.68 -6.63 13.10
CA ARG A 108 1.84 -6.95 13.95
C ARG A 108 1.63 -8.22 14.76
N GLU A 109 0.47 -8.39 15.39
CA GLU A 109 0.14 -9.60 16.15
C GLU A 109 0.28 -10.85 15.27
N VAL A 110 -0.26 -10.82 14.05
CA VAL A 110 -0.15 -11.95 13.12
C VAL A 110 1.28 -12.14 12.63
N ALA A 111 2.00 -11.07 12.32
CA ALA A 111 3.39 -11.16 11.90
C ALA A 111 4.29 -11.76 13.00
N ASP A 112 4.01 -11.44 14.26
CA ASP A 112 4.71 -12.00 15.42
C ASP A 112 4.40 -13.49 15.60
N GLU A 113 3.14 -13.93 15.41
CA GLU A 113 2.77 -15.36 15.42
C GLU A 113 3.67 -16.16 14.44
N PHE A 114 3.81 -15.69 13.20
CA PHE A 114 4.60 -16.37 12.18
C PHE A 114 6.12 -16.26 12.40
N THR A 115 6.59 -15.13 12.90
CA THR A 115 8.01 -14.93 13.24
C THR A 115 8.42 -15.84 14.41
N HIS A 116 7.58 -15.95 15.46
CA HIS A 116 7.85 -16.87 16.56
C HIS A 116 7.83 -18.34 16.13
N ALA A 117 6.93 -18.72 15.20
CA ALA A 117 6.89 -20.07 14.65
C ALA A 117 8.11 -20.40 13.79
N ASN A 118 8.70 -19.40 13.11
CA ASN A 118 9.91 -19.56 12.30
C ASN A 118 10.81 -18.31 12.39
N PRO A 119 11.69 -18.21 13.40
CA PRO A 119 12.56 -17.05 13.58
C PRO A 119 13.57 -16.80 12.45
N ASN A 120 13.86 -17.83 11.63
CA ASN A 120 14.75 -17.69 10.48
C ASN A 120 14.06 -17.02 9.27
N LYS A 121 12.75 -16.84 9.34
CA LYS A 121 11.95 -16.14 8.34
C LYS A 121 11.06 -15.09 9.03
N PRO A 122 11.62 -13.96 9.46
CA PRO A 122 10.85 -12.90 10.10
C PRO A 122 9.78 -12.35 9.16
N ARG A 123 8.67 -11.88 9.74
CA ARG A 123 7.56 -11.26 9.02
C ARG A 123 7.48 -9.78 9.40
N PHE A 124 7.11 -8.99 8.43
CA PHE A 124 7.11 -7.53 8.54
C PHE A 124 5.72 -6.96 8.27
N VAL A 125 5.49 -5.76 8.81
CA VAL A 125 4.26 -4.99 8.63
C VAL A 125 4.60 -3.69 7.90
N ALA A 126 3.98 -3.47 6.75
CA ALA A 126 4.03 -2.21 6.03
C ALA A 126 2.79 -1.38 6.39
N GLY A 127 3.01 -0.22 6.99
CA GLY A 127 1.95 0.77 7.22
C GLY A 127 1.53 1.39 5.89
N SER A 128 0.39 0.98 5.36
CA SER A 128 -0.15 1.45 4.08
C SER A 128 -0.67 2.88 4.20
N ILE A 129 -0.18 3.76 3.32
CA ILE A 129 -0.54 5.18 3.21
C ILE A 129 -0.91 5.44 1.76
N GLY A 130 -2.20 5.34 1.46
CA GLY A 130 -2.72 5.57 0.12
C GLY A 130 -2.93 7.07 -0.20
N PRO A 131 -3.34 7.36 -1.43
CA PRO A 131 -3.69 8.72 -1.84
C PRO A 131 -4.99 9.16 -1.18
N THR A 132 -5.14 10.47 -0.97
CA THR A 132 -6.41 11.05 -0.56
C THR A 132 -7.35 11.20 -1.76
N ASN A 133 -8.66 11.25 -1.49
CA ASN A 133 -9.71 11.55 -2.48
C ASN A 133 -9.70 13.00 -2.98
N ARG A 134 -8.77 13.84 -2.48
CA ARG A 134 -8.56 15.23 -2.89
C ARG A 134 -7.10 15.44 -3.22
N THR A 135 -6.82 16.26 -4.23
CA THR A 135 -5.46 16.52 -4.71
C THR A 135 -5.09 17.98 -4.57
N ALA A 136 -3.82 18.25 -4.27
CA ALA A 136 -3.28 19.59 -4.17
C ALA A 136 -2.75 20.13 -5.51
N SER A 137 -2.52 19.27 -6.51
CA SER A 137 -2.00 19.70 -7.82
C SER A 137 -3.07 19.93 -8.87
N MET A 138 -4.25 19.33 -8.74
CA MET A 138 -5.32 19.38 -9.74
C MET A 138 -6.59 20.00 -9.17
N SER A 139 -7.30 20.77 -10.01
CA SER A 139 -8.62 21.27 -9.66
C SER A 139 -9.69 20.19 -9.88
N PRO A 140 -10.61 19.99 -8.91
CA PRO A 140 -11.80 19.17 -9.14
C PRO A 140 -12.87 19.93 -9.95
N ASP A 141 -12.73 21.24 -10.13
CA ASP A 141 -13.66 22.07 -10.91
C ASP A 141 -13.05 22.43 -12.27
N VAL A 142 -13.67 21.92 -13.34
CA VAL A 142 -13.24 22.18 -14.72
C VAL A 142 -13.35 23.66 -15.11
N ASN A 143 -14.24 24.43 -14.47
CA ASN A 143 -14.49 25.85 -14.75
C ASN A 143 -13.57 26.77 -13.92
N ASP A 144 -12.94 26.26 -12.86
CA ASP A 144 -11.95 26.97 -12.07
C ASP A 144 -10.65 26.15 -11.94
N PRO A 145 -9.76 26.21 -12.94
CA PRO A 145 -8.50 25.45 -12.92
C PRO A 145 -7.55 25.84 -11.79
N GLY A 146 -7.75 27.01 -11.19
CA GLY A 146 -6.95 27.51 -10.05
C GLY A 146 -7.40 26.97 -8.70
N TYR A 147 -8.64 26.48 -8.60
CA TYR A 147 -9.18 25.97 -7.34
C TYR A 147 -8.43 24.74 -6.85
N ARG A 148 -8.25 24.62 -5.55
CA ARG A 148 -7.73 23.42 -4.86
C ARG A 148 -8.63 23.10 -3.68
N ALA A 149 -9.06 21.83 -3.59
CA ALA A 149 -9.93 21.37 -2.51
C ALA A 149 -9.17 21.18 -1.19
N VAL A 150 -7.84 21.05 -1.25
CA VAL A 150 -6.96 20.92 -0.08
C VAL A 150 -5.65 21.66 -0.35
N THR A 151 -5.02 22.13 0.70
CA THR A 151 -3.66 22.69 0.67
C THR A 151 -2.62 21.63 0.98
N PHE A 152 -1.35 21.93 0.74
CA PHE A 152 -0.23 21.08 1.15
C PHE A 152 -0.22 20.86 2.67
N ASP A 153 -0.47 21.90 3.44
CA ASP A 153 -0.45 21.85 4.91
C ASP A 153 -1.62 21.00 5.46
N ASP A 154 -2.80 21.06 4.84
CA ASP A 154 -3.94 20.19 5.20
C ASP A 154 -3.57 18.72 5.00
N LEU A 155 -2.88 18.40 3.89
CA LEU A 155 -2.40 17.05 3.61
C LEU A 155 -1.34 16.61 4.63
N VAL A 156 -0.38 17.49 4.98
CA VAL A 156 0.65 17.20 5.99
C VAL A 156 0.02 16.87 7.33
N ILE A 157 -0.97 17.65 7.77
CA ILE A 157 -1.69 17.39 9.02
C ILE A 157 -2.37 16.02 8.98
N SER A 158 -3.10 15.76 7.90
CA SER A 158 -3.88 14.53 7.72
C SER A 158 -2.98 13.28 7.69
N TYR A 159 -1.88 13.32 6.92
CA TYR A 159 -0.92 12.23 6.89
C TYR A 159 -0.13 12.06 8.19
N SER A 160 0.14 13.16 8.92
CA SER A 160 0.86 13.06 10.20
C SER A 160 0.10 12.24 11.23
N GLU A 161 -1.22 12.39 11.31
CA GLU A 161 -2.06 11.60 12.21
C GLU A 161 -2.07 10.11 11.83
N GLN A 162 -2.19 9.80 10.54
CA GLN A 162 -2.11 8.44 10.02
C GLN A 162 -0.77 7.79 10.34
N VAL A 163 0.33 8.46 10.01
CA VAL A 163 1.70 7.98 10.26
C VAL A 163 1.95 7.71 11.74
N GLN A 164 1.50 8.62 12.63
CA GLN A 164 1.63 8.42 14.07
C GLN A 164 0.94 7.13 14.53
N GLY A 165 -0.32 6.91 14.12
CA GLY A 165 -1.05 5.69 14.47
C GLY A 165 -0.39 4.43 13.93
N LEU A 166 0.08 4.44 12.68
CA LEU A 166 0.75 3.29 12.05
C LEU A 166 2.05 2.89 12.77
N VAL A 167 2.87 3.86 13.15
CA VAL A 167 4.13 3.60 13.85
C VAL A 167 3.88 3.12 15.28
N ASP A 168 2.99 3.78 16.01
CA ASP A 168 2.63 3.40 17.38
C ASP A 168 1.97 2.01 17.42
N GLY A 169 1.26 1.61 16.36
CA GLY A 169 0.67 0.28 16.22
C GLY A 169 1.65 -0.83 15.82
N GLY A 170 2.90 -0.50 15.48
CA GLY A 170 3.99 -1.46 15.30
C GLY A 170 4.33 -1.79 13.84
N SER A 171 4.13 -0.85 12.91
CA SER A 171 4.64 -0.98 11.54
C SER A 171 6.17 -1.02 11.51
N ASP A 172 6.76 -1.91 10.70
CA ASP A 172 8.20 -2.03 10.48
C ASP A 172 8.71 -1.10 9.38
N VAL A 173 7.83 -0.73 8.46
CA VAL A 173 8.09 0.13 7.30
C VAL A 173 6.83 0.94 6.97
N LEU A 174 6.98 2.15 6.46
CA LEU A 174 5.87 2.95 5.93
C LEU A 174 5.86 2.85 4.41
N LEU A 175 4.71 2.55 3.82
CA LEU A 175 4.52 2.44 2.37
C LEU A 175 3.57 3.53 1.88
N VAL A 176 4.13 4.56 1.25
CA VAL A 176 3.34 5.55 0.51
C VAL A 176 3.06 4.99 -0.88
N GLU A 177 1.83 4.52 -1.10
CA GLU A 177 1.47 3.73 -2.27
C GLU A 177 0.44 4.39 -3.19
N THR A 178 0.33 3.82 -4.40
CA THR A 178 -0.66 4.23 -5.43
C THR A 178 -0.58 5.72 -5.71
N VAL A 179 0.63 6.26 -5.70
CA VAL A 179 0.87 7.68 -5.91
C VAL A 179 0.55 8.05 -7.36
N PHE A 180 -0.55 8.78 -7.55
CA PHE A 180 -0.93 9.36 -8.83
C PHE A 180 -0.73 10.89 -8.89
N ASP A 181 -0.58 11.54 -7.73
CA ASP A 181 -0.25 12.95 -7.57
C ASP A 181 1.03 13.11 -6.73
N THR A 182 2.10 13.58 -7.36
CA THR A 182 3.40 13.70 -6.68
C THR A 182 3.44 14.82 -5.63
N LEU A 183 2.55 15.82 -5.70
CA LEU A 183 2.46 16.85 -4.65
C LEU A 183 1.84 16.28 -3.38
N ASN A 184 0.80 15.45 -3.50
CA ASN A 184 0.24 14.72 -2.37
C ASN A 184 1.27 13.77 -1.75
N ALA A 185 2.02 13.03 -2.57
CA ALA A 185 3.11 12.17 -2.09
C ALA A 185 4.18 12.97 -1.33
N LYS A 186 4.56 14.15 -1.82
CA LYS A 186 5.51 15.03 -1.11
C LYS A 186 4.98 15.47 0.25
N ALA A 187 3.68 15.73 0.38
CA ALA A 187 3.07 16.06 1.67
C ALA A 187 3.15 14.86 2.65
N ALA A 188 2.88 13.64 2.18
CA ALA A 188 3.04 12.42 2.99
C ALA A 188 4.50 12.22 3.42
N LEU A 189 5.45 12.33 2.49
CA LEU A 189 6.88 12.19 2.77
C LEU A 189 7.39 13.27 3.71
N PHE A 190 6.92 14.51 3.58
CA PHE A 190 7.24 15.60 4.50
C PHE A 190 6.72 15.32 5.92
N ALA A 191 5.48 14.82 6.03
CA ALA A 191 4.90 14.44 7.32
C ALA A 191 5.71 13.31 7.99
N ILE A 192 6.11 12.30 7.22
CA ILE A 192 6.94 11.20 7.70
C ILE A 192 8.30 11.70 8.18
N ASP A 193 8.99 12.51 7.37
CA ASP A 193 10.33 13.02 7.69
C ASP A 193 10.32 13.90 8.94
N ALA A 194 9.34 14.80 9.06
CA ALA A 194 9.15 15.64 10.23
C ALA A 194 8.86 14.83 11.51
N LEU A 195 8.07 13.77 11.42
CA LEU A 195 7.79 12.90 12.57
C LEU A 195 8.98 12.02 12.92
N LYS A 196 9.76 11.53 11.95
CA LYS A 196 11.01 10.81 12.18
C LYS A 196 12.01 11.68 12.93
N GLU A 197 12.20 12.93 12.51
CA GLU A 197 13.08 13.87 13.18
C GLU A 197 12.61 14.16 14.61
N LYS A 198 11.33 14.51 14.76
CA LYS A 198 10.73 14.86 16.08
C LYS A 198 10.83 13.73 17.09
N ASN A 199 10.59 12.48 16.66
CA ASN A 199 10.49 11.32 17.56
C ASN A 199 11.75 10.46 17.55
N ASN A 200 12.77 10.81 16.77
CA ASN A 200 13.98 10.01 16.55
C ASN A 200 13.67 8.58 16.09
N TRP A 201 12.77 8.43 15.11
CA TRP A 201 12.40 7.13 14.55
C TRP A 201 13.37 6.70 13.43
N ASP A 202 13.76 5.45 13.45
CA ASP A 202 14.53 4.79 12.38
C ASP A 202 13.61 3.84 11.57
N ILE A 203 12.45 4.35 11.14
CA ILE A 203 11.52 3.58 10.32
C ILE A 203 11.81 3.80 8.84
N PRO A 204 12.03 2.72 8.04
CA PRO A 204 12.25 2.83 6.61
C PRO A 204 10.97 3.27 5.87
N VAL A 205 11.15 3.84 4.68
CA VAL A 205 10.04 4.34 3.85
C VAL A 205 10.13 3.73 2.47
N MET A 206 9.03 3.18 1.99
CA MET A 206 8.80 2.73 0.61
C MET A 206 7.88 3.71 -0.09
N VAL A 207 8.10 3.93 -1.39
CA VAL A 207 7.20 4.74 -2.23
C VAL A 207 6.81 3.94 -3.46
N SER A 208 5.52 3.89 -3.77
CA SER A 208 5.00 3.20 -4.95
C SER A 208 4.07 4.11 -5.74
N GLY A 209 4.44 4.44 -6.97
CA GLY A 209 3.63 5.22 -7.89
C GLY A 209 2.62 4.37 -8.64
N THR A 210 1.68 5.01 -9.32
CA THR A 210 0.78 4.34 -10.26
C THR A 210 0.81 5.00 -11.63
N ILE A 211 1.01 4.20 -12.67
CA ILE A 211 0.97 4.64 -14.07
C ILE A 211 -0.48 4.55 -14.53
N THR A 212 -1.09 5.69 -14.83
CA THR A 212 -2.52 5.79 -15.06
C THR A 212 -2.93 5.76 -16.52
N ASP A 213 -1.97 5.88 -17.44
CA ASP A 213 -2.26 5.91 -18.88
C ASP A 213 -1.20 5.19 -19.73
N ALA A 214 -1.57 4.94 -20.99
CA ALA A 214 -0.68 4.27 -21.95
C ALA A 214 0.55 5.11 -22.37
N SER A 215 0.63 6.39 -21.96
CA SER A 215 1.81 7.22 -22.18
C SER A 215 2.90 7.03 -21.13
N GLY A 216 2.63 6.20 -20.10
CA GLY A 216 3.56 5.90 -19.02
C GLY A 216 3.69 7.02 -17.99
N ARG A 217 2.60 7.74 -17.72
CA ARG A 217 2.58 8.86 -16.79
C ARG A 217 1.67 8.59 -15.60
N THR A 218 2.00 9.23 -14.48
CA THR A 218 1.06 9.39 -13.37
C THR A 218 -0.05 10.35 -13.77
N LEU A 219 -1.15 10.41 -13.02
CA LEU A 219 -2.27 11.31 -13.30
C LEU A 219 -1.84 12.79 -13.27
N SER A 220 -0.89 13.16 -12.40
CA SER A 220 -0.31 14.51 -12.36
C SER A 220 0.75 14.77 -13.45
N GLY A 221 0.97 13.81 -14.36
CA GLY A 221 1.73 13.99 -15.60
C GLY A 221 3.20 13.58 -15.58
N GLN A 222 3.72 13.05 -14.46
CA GLN A 222 5.11 12.64 -14.33
C GLN A 222 5.40 11.35 -15.10
N THR A 223 6.49 11.35 -15.89
CA THR A 223 7.12 10.12 -16.39
C THR A 223 7.78 9.35 -15.24
N VAL A 224 8.27 8.13 -15.50
CA VAL A 224 9.01 7.33 -14.51
C VAL A 224 10.15 8.12 -13.89
N GLU A 225 10.99 8.76 -14.70
CA GLU A 225 12.16 9.53 -14.25
C GLU A 225 11.72 10.77 -13.44
N ALA A 226 10.68 11.48 -13.92
CA ALA A 226 10.15 12.63 -13.21
C ALA A 226 9.52 12.25 -11.86
N PHE A 227 8.87 11.07 -11.78
CA PHE A 227 8.37 10.51 -10.54
C PHE A 227 9.52 10.22 -9.57
N VAL A 228 10.57 9.49 -10.02
CA VAL A 228 11.76 9.20 -9.20
C VAL A 228 12.35 10.48 -8.63
N ILE A 229 12.62 11.50 -9.47
CA ILE A 229 13.16 12.79 -9.02
C ILE A 229 12.24 13.46 -8.00
N SER A 230 10.93 13.38 -8.21
CA SER A 230 9.94 14.04 -7.34
C SER A 230 9.94 13.51 -5.91
N VAL A 231 10.22 12.21 -5.71
CA VAL A 231 10.09 11.54 -4.39
C VAL A 231 11.43 11.21 -3.73
N SER A 232 12.57 11.40 -4.43
CA SER A 232 13.91 11.04 -3.93
C SER A 232 14.56 12.11 -3.03
N HIS A 233 13.78 13.00 -2.43
CA HIS A 233 14.29 14.04 -1.52
C HIS A 233 14.47 13.58 -0.07
N ILE A 234 14.02 12.37 0.27
CA ILE A 234 14.29 11.69 1.54
C ILE A 234 14.91 10.31 1.26
N PRO A 235 15.62 9.71 2.23
CA PRO A 235 16.11 8.34 2.11
C PRO A 235 14.94 7.35 1.98
N LEU A 236 14.95 6.53 0.92
CA LEU A 236 13.95 5.51 0.66
C LEU A 236 14.53 4.10 0.77
N LEU A 237 13.76 3.17 1.34
CA LEU A 237 14.04 1.74 1.33
C LEU A 237 13.84 1.15 -0.08
N SER A 238 12.74 1.52 -0.70
CA SER A 238 12.45 1.15 -2.10
C SER A 238 11.59 2.20 -2.80
N ILE A 239 11.67 2.18 -4.13
CA ILE A 239 10.80 2.94 -5.02
C ILE A 239 10.22 1.98 -6.07
N GLY A 240 8.95 2.13 -6.40
CA GLY A 240 8.30 1.18 -7.30
C GLY A 240 7.01 1.67 -7.91
N PHE A 241 6.27 0.72 -8.46
CA PHE A 241 4.95 0.95 -9.03
C PHE A 241 3.96 -0.12 -8.59
N ASN A 242 2.72 0.27 -8.37
CA ASN A 242 1.61 -0.65 -8.07
C ASN A 242 0.32 -0.20 -8.76
N CYS A 243 -0.64 -1.13 -8.80
CA CYS A 243 -1.99 -0.90 -9.30
C CYS A 243 -2.06 -0.46 -10.78
N ALA A 244 -3.27 -0.14 -11.24
CA ALA A 244 -3.66 0.30 -12.59
C ALA A 244 -3.30 -0.68 -13.72
N LEU A 245 -2.11 -1.27 -13.72
CA LEU A 245 -1.60 -2.14 -14.78
C LEU A 245 -1.40 -3.58 -14.29
N GLY A 246 -1.53 -4.54 -15.20
CA GLY A 246 -1.08 -5.91 -15.01
C GLY A 246 0.44 -6.05 -15.14
N ALA A 247 0.96 -7.24 -14.79
CA ALA A 247 2.39 -7.47 -14.74
C ALA A 247 3.10 -7.30 -16.10
N ASP A 248 2.48 -7.70 -17.20
CA ASP A 248 3.03 -7.55 -18.55
C ASP A 248 3.15 -6.08 -18.97
N GLN A 249 2.15 -5.28 -18.62
CA GLN A 249 2.10 -3.86 -18.97
C GLN A 249 3.03 -3.01 -18.11
N LEU A 250 3.31 -3.43 -16.87
CA LEU A 250 4.19 -2.74 -15.95
C LEU A 250 5.68 -2.95 -16.28
N LEU A 251 6.04 -4.07 -16.93
CA LEU A 251 7.42 -4.45 -17.23
C LEU A 251 8.27 -3.34 -17.92
N PRO A 252 7.81 -2.63 -18.97
CA PRO A 252 8.59 -1.57 -19.58
C PRO A 252 8.95 -0.44 -18.62
N TYR A 253 8.04 -0.11 -17.72
CA TYR A 253 8.24 0.96 -16.73
C TYR A 253 9.20 0.56 -15.63
N LEU A 254 9.21 -0.73 -15.24
CA LEU A 254 10.20 -1.26 -14.29
C LEU A 254 11.61 -1.26 -14.87
N ARG A 255 11.76 -1.56 -16.17
CA ARG A 255 13.07 -1.41 -16.88
C ARG A 255 13.55 0.04 -16.85
N THR A 256 12.68 1.01 -17.10
CA THR A 256 13.02 2.43 -17.00
C THR A 256 13.35 2.81 -15.56
N LEU A 257 12.56 2.35 -14.59
CA LEU A 257 12.79 2.61 -13.17
C LEU A 257 14.14 2.10 -12.69
N SER A 258 14.51 0.85 -13.04
CA SER A 258 15.79 0.25 -12.64
C SER A 258 17.01 0.99 -13.20
N GLN A 259 16.84 1.73 -14.30
CA GLN A 259 17.88 2.59 -14.87
C GLN A 259 17.90 4.01 -14.28
N ALA A 260 16.76 4.44 -13.70
CA ALA A 260 16.59 5.80 -13.19
C ALA A 260 17.00 5.96 -11.71
N THR A 261 17.25 4.87 -10.99
CA THR A 261 17.55 4.93 -9.55
C THR A 261 18.50 3.82 -9.11
N GLU A 262 19.34 4.11 -8.11
CA GLU A 262 20.13 3.14 -7.36
C GLU A 262 19.41 2.61 -6.11
N VAL A 263 18.23 3.15 -5.79
CA VAL A 263 17.38 2.68 -4.68
C VAL A 263 16.78 1.33 -5.07
N ARG A 264 16.58 0.43 -4.10
CA ARG A 264 15.86 -0.84 -4.33
C ARG A 264 14.52 -0.59 -4.99
N THR A 265 14.13 -1.49 -5.87
CA THR A 265 12.88 -1.36 -6.63
C THR A 265 11.81 -2.33 -6.15
N SER A 266 10.55 -1.92 -6.28
CA SER A 266 9.39 -2.73 -5.91
C SER A 266 8.30 -2.70 -6.98
N ALA A 267 7.49 -3.77 -7.03
CA ALA A 267 6.35 -3.85 -7.94
C ALA A 267 5.19 -4.63 -7.32
N HIS A 268 3.98 -4.07 -7.41
CA HIS A 268 2.73 -4.72 -6.97
C HIS A 268 1.66 -4.57 -8.06
N PRO A 269 1.76 -5.36 -9.16
CA PRO A 269 0.80 -5.28 -10.27
C PRO A 269 -0.57 -5.83 -9.88
N ASN A 270 -1.59 -5.43 -10.62
CA ASN A 270 -2.91 -6.05 -10.56
C ASN A 270 -2.85 -7.47 -11.16
N ALA A 271 -3.83 -8.31 -10.81
CA ALA A 271 -4.06 -9.60 -11.47
C ALA A 271 -4.69 -9.39 -12.86
N GLY A 272 -3.94 -8.75 -13.76
CA GLY A 272 -4.39 -8.28 -15.07
C GLY A 272 -5.13 -6.95 -15.02
N LEU A 273 -5.96 -6.69 -16.05
CA LEU A 273 -6.86 -5.53 -16.09
C LEU A 273 -8.26 -5.94 -15.66
N PRO A 274 -9.05 -5.01 -15.07
CA PRO A 274 -10.44 -5.31 -14.75
C PRO A 274 -11.24 -5.56 -16.03
N ASN A 275 -12.08 -6.60 -16.01
CA ASN A 275 -13.03 -6.88 -17.10
C ASN A 275 -14.22 -5.90 -17.07
N ALA A 276 -15.17 -6.08 -17.99
CA ALA A 276 -16.36 -5.22 -18.10
C ALA A 276 -17.25 -5.18 -16.83
N PHE A 277 -17.08 -6.14 -15.93
CA PHE A 277 -17.80 -6.23 -14.65
C PHE A 277 -16.94 -5.78 -13.46
N GLY A 278 -15.72 -5.30 -13.70
CA GLY A 278 -14.78 -4.88 -12.66
C GLY A 278 -14.06 -6.03 -11.94
N ALA A 279 -14.21 -7.27 -12.41
CA ALA A 279 -13.50 -8.43 -11.89
C ALA A 279 -12.13 -8.59 -12.57
N TYR A 280 -11.21 -9.30 -11.91
CA TYR A 280 -9.88 -9.60 -12.42
C TYR A 280 -9.78 -11.09 -12.76
N ASP A 281 -9.41 -11.39 -14.00
CA ASP A 281 -9.50 -12.75 -14.57
C ASP A 281 -8.13 -13.41 -14.76
N GLN A 282 -7.01 -12.70 -14.51
CA GLN A 282 -5.68 -13.29 -14.65
C GLN A 282 -5.50 -14.38 -13.60
N THR A 283 -5.04 -15.54 -14.03
CA THR A 283 -4.82 -16.67 -13.12
C THR A 283 -3.52 -16.51 -12.31
N PRO A 284 -3.40 -17.19 -11.15
CA PRO A 284 -2.16 -17.22 -10.37
C PRO A 284 -0.95 -17.65 -11.19
N GLU A 285 -1.08 -18.68 -12.02
CA GLU A 285 -0.02 -19.24 -12.87
C GLU A 285 0.44 -18.25 -13.93
N GLU A 286 -0.51 -17.55 -14.57
CA GLU A 286 -0.20 -16.51 -15.56
C GLU A 286 0.57 -15.34 -14.91
N MET A 287 0.11 -14.88 -13.73
CA MET A 287 0.78 -13.82 -12.98
C MET A 287 2.19 -14.25 -12.56
N GLY A 288 2.35 -15.46 -12.02
CA GLY A 288 3.65 -16.02 -11.63
C GLY A 288 4.64 -16.09 -12.79
N ALA A 289 4.19 -16.52 -13.97
CA ALA A 289 5.03 -16.58 -15.16
C ALA A 289 5.48 -15.18 -15.65
N LEU A 290 4.64 -14.17 -15.49
CA LEU A 290 5.00 -12.78 -15.85
C LEU A 290 5.98 -12.18 -14.83
N ILE A 291 5.77 -12.44 -13.53
CA ILE A 291 6.67 -11.98 -12.47
C ILE A 291 8.07 -12.61 -12.59
N THR A 292 8.16 -13.88 -13.04
CA THR A 292 9.45 -14.52 -13.29
C THR A 292 10.33 -13.68 -14.23
N LYS A 293 9.77 -12.99 -15.23
CA LYS A 293 10.55 -12.10 -16.11
C LYS A 293 11.15 -10.90 -15.35
N TYR A 294 10.45 -10.35 -14.34
CA TYR A 294 11.02 -9.27 -13.52
C TYR A 294 12.25 -9.74 -12.74
N LEU A 295 12.17 -10.99 -12.24
CA LEU A 295 13.24 -11.62 -11.46
C LEU A 295 14.45 -11.96 -12.35
N GLU A 296 14.23 -12.59 -13.51
CA GLU A 296 15.27 -12.92 -14.49
C GLU A 296 16.03 -11.67 -14.97
N GLU A 297 15.35 -10.54 -15.11
CA GLU A 297 15.95 -9.26 -15.51
C GLU A 297 16.52 -8.46 -14.31
N ASN A 298 16.44 -8.97 -13.08
CA ASN A 298 16.87 -8.30 -11.84
C ASN A 298 16.26 -6.89 -11.67
N LEU A 299 14.96 -6.76 -11.98
CA LEU A 299 14.26 -5.46 -11.97
C LEU A 299 13.70 -5.07 -10.61
N ILE A 300 13.60 -6.00 -9.67
CA ILE A 300 12.88 -5.81 -8.40
C ILE A 300 13.59 -6.48 -7.21
N ASN A 301 13.39 -5.87 -6.05
CA ASN A 301 13.85 -6.39 -4.75
C ASN A 301 12.67 -6.74 -3.82
N ILE A 302 11.50 -6.13 -4.07
CA ILE A 302 10.25 -6.40 -3.36
C ILE A 302 9.16 -6.62 -4.41
N ILE A 303 8.38 -7.68 -4.25
CA ILE A 303 7.32 -8.04 -5.19
C ILE A 303 6.07 -8.47 -4.44
N GLY A 304 4.93 -8.02 -4.88
CA GLY A 304 3.62 -8.41 -4.34
C GLY A 304 2.53 -8.35 -5.40
N GLY A 305 1.29 -8.28 -4.94
CA GLY A 305 0.14 -8.10 -5.80
C GLY A 305 -0.71 -6.91 -5.34
N CYS A 306 -1.51 -6.36 -6.26
CA CYS A 306 -2.51 -5.35 -5.98
C CYS A 306 -3.90 -5.87 -6.38
N CYS A 307 -4.79 -5.05 -6.91
CA CYS A 307 -6.18 -5.41 -7.18
C CYS A 307 -6.34 -6.76 -7.90
N GLY A 308 -7.29 -7.58 -7.42
CA GLY A 308 -7.57 -8.91 -7.94
C GLY A 308 -6.63 -10.01 -7.45
N SER A 309 -5.48 -9.69 -6.87
CA SER A 309 -4.57 -10.72 -6.35
C SER A 309 -5.10 -11.36 -5.06
N THR A 310 -4.96 -12.67 -4.97
CA THR A 310 -5.41 -13.52 -3.87
C THR A 310 -4.21 -14.26 -3.26
N PRO A 311 -4.37 -14.99 -2.15
CA PRO A 311 -3.31 -15.84 -1.62
C PRO A 311 -2.71 -16.81 -2.65
N ASP A 312 -3.51 -17.36 -3.58
CA ASP A 312 -3.00 -18.24 -4.63
C ASP A 312 -2.04 -17.52 -5.59
N HIS A 313 -2.32 -16.25 -5.93
CA HIS A 313 -1.40 -15.42 -6.70
C HIS A 313 -0.09 -15.18 -5.96
N ILE A 314 -0.19 -14.85 -4.67
CA ILE A 314 1.00 -14.62 -3.83
C ILE A 314 1.81 -15.91 -3.63
N ALA A 315 1.15 -17.07 -3.58
CA ALA A 315 1.86 -18.37 -3.56
C ALA A 315 2.76 -18.57 -4.80
N GLN A 316 2.26 -18.23 -5.99
CA GLN A 316 3.03 -18.32 -7.24
C GLN A 316 4.18 -17.30 -7.25
N ILE A 317 3.93 -16.06 -6.82
CA ILE A 317 4.95 -15.01 -6.68
C ILE A 317 6.04 -15.45 -5.70
N ALA A 318 5.66 -15.99 -4.53
CA ALA A 318 6.59 -16.45 -3.52
C ALA A 318 7.41 -17.67 -4.00
N ALA A 319 6.80 -18.55 -4.77
CA ALA A 319 7.51 -19.68 -5.38
C ALA A 319 8.56 -19.19 -6.39
N ALA A 320 8.22 -18.22 -7.25
CA ALA A 320 9.15 -17.62 -8.20
C ALA A 320 10.30 -16.88 -7.49
N ALA A 321 10.01 -16.03 -6.49
CA ALA A 321 11.01 -15.26 -5.76
C ALA A 321 12.05 -16.14 -5.02
N ARG A 322 11.67 -17.35 -4.58
CA ARG A 322 12.60 -18.27 -3.90
C ARG A 322 13.62 -18.94 -4.83
N LEU A 323 13.45 -18.85 -6.14
CA LEU A 323 14.35 -19.43 -7.13
C LEU A 323 15.45 -18.46 -7.57
N HIS A 324 15.32 -17.21 -7.19
CA HIS A 324 16.22 -16.09 -7.51
C HIS A 324 16.82 -15.46 -6.24
#